data_1fe1a5f3c78314a74c07df00c9457fb0
#
_entry.id   1fe1a5f3c78314a74c07df00c9457fb0
#
_cell.length_a   1.000
_cell.length_b   1.000
_cell.length_c   1.000
_cell.angle_alpha   90.00
_cell.angle_beta   90.00
_cell.angle_gamma   90.00
#
_symmetry.space_group_name_H-M   'P 1'
#
loop_
_entity.id
_entity.type
_entity.pdbx_description
1 polymer ?
#
loop_
_entity_poly.entity_id
_entity_poly.type
_entity_poly.pdbx_seq_one_letter_code
_entity_poly.pdbx_strand_id
1 'polypeptide(L)' 'MMKLINRSKQSPIGRRACDVALAAHHAKYGDYGRQKRQTNYTVEVDGMKVTVEVVNRATSYVATAMIGVRKLRNLPAQAH' A
#
# COMPACT_ATOMS: atom_id res chain seq x y z
N MET A 1 -8.23 -15.05 -8.28
CA MET A 1 -7.89 -14.44 -6.98
C MET A 1 -6.95 -13.27 -7.19
N MET A 2 -7.21 -12.18 -6.52
CA MET A 2 -6.39 -10.98 -6.66
C MET A 2 -5.11 -11.12 -5.86
N LYS A 3 -3.97 -10.84 -6.46
CA LYS A 3 -2.71 -10.83 -5.72
C LYS A 3 -2.58 -9.52 -4.97
N LEU A 4 -2.04 -9.58 -3.76
CA LEU A 4 -1.79 -8.40 -2.95
C LEU A 4 -0.29 -8.17 -2.96
N ILE A 5 0.13 -7.07 -3.60
CA ILE A 5 1.54 -6.77 -3.80
C ILE A 5 1.91 -5.55 -2.96
N ASN A 6 2.87 -5.74 -2.07
CA ASN A 6 3.36 -4.68 -1.21
C ASN A 6 4.71 -4.21 -1.74
N ARG A 7 4.77 -2.98 -2.23
CA ARG A 7 6.00 -2.42 -2.79
C ARG A 7 6.87 -1.71 -1.76
N SER A 8 6.47 -1.71 -0.50
CA SER A 8 7.23 -1.04 0.56
C SER A 8 7.74 -2.02 1.59
N LYS A 9 8.08 -3.23 1.16
CA LYS A 9 8.49 -4.29 2.09
C LYS A 9 9.77 -3.99 2.84
N GLN A 10 10.67 -3.19 2.26
CA GLN A 10 11.96 -2.93 2.88
C GLN A 10 11.87 -1.86 3.97
N SER A 11 10.78 -1.15 4.05
CA SER A 11 10.54 -0.20 5.14
C SER A 11 9.62 -0.86 6.16
N PRO A 12 10.04 -1.03 7.42
CA PRO A 12 9.16 -1.68 8.40
C PRO A 12 7.82 -0.97 8.56
N ILE A 13 7.83 0.36 8.59
CA ILE A 13 6.60 1.13 8.69
C ILE A 13 5.80 0.99 7.40
N GLY A 14 6.47 1.10 6.26
CA GLY A 14 5.81 0.98 4.96
C GLY A 14 5.21 -0.40 4.76
N ARG A 15 5.91 -1.44 5.18
CA ARG A 15 5.40 -2.81 5.06
C ARG A 15 4.10 -2.96 5.83
N ARG A 16 4.08 -2.52 7.10
CA ARG A 16 2.90 -2.68 7.92
C ARG A 16 1.74 -1.83 7.41
N ALA A 17 2.03 -0.60 6.99
CA ALA A 17 0.99 0.28 6.45
C ALA A 17 0.38 -0.31 5.18
N CYS A 18 1.20 -0.82 4.28
CA CYS A 18 0.72 -1.43 3.04
C CYS A 18 -0.07 -2.70 3.30
N ASP A 19 0.36 -3.53 4.25
CA ASP A 19 -0.37 -4.75 4.58
C ASP A 19 -1.76 -4.42 5.11
N VAL A 20 -1.87 -3.41 5.98
CA VAL A 20 -3.16 -2.98 6.50
C VAL A 20 -4.05 -2.44 5.39
N ALA A 21 -3.49 -1.59 4.52
CA ALA A 21 -4.25 -1.00 3.43
C ALA A 21 -4.71 -2.06 2.43
N LEU A 22 -3.84 -3.02 2.10
CA LEU A 22 -4.20 -4.09 1.18
C LEU A 22 -5.31 -4.97 1.76
N ALA A 23 -5.22 -5.29 3.05
CA ALA A 23 -6.26 -6.08 3.70
C ALA A 23 -7.60 -5.35 3.69
N ALA A 24 -7.60 -4.06 3.99
CA ALA A 24 -8.82 -3.26 3.98
C ALA A 24 -9.38 -3.14 2.57
N HIS A 25 -8.50 -2.93 1.59
CA HIS A 25 -8.92 -2.81 0.19
C HIS A 25 -9.53 -4.10 -0.32
N HIS A 26 -8.89 -5.22 -0.01
CA HIS A 26 -9.40 -6.53 -0.42
C HIS A 26 -10.70 -6.86 0.29
N ALA A 27 -10.83 -6.50 1.57
CA ALA A 27 -12.08 -6.69 2.30
C ALA A 27 -13.22 -5.89 1.68
N LYS A 28 -12.92 -4.70 1.16
CA LYS A 28 -13.93 -3.83 0.59
C LYS A 28 -14.35 -4.26 -0.80
N TYR A 29 -13.39 -4.65 -1.64
CA TYR A 29 -13.67 -4.90 -3.06
C TYR A 29 -13.55 -6.37 -3.45
N GLY A 30 -12.99 -7.22 -2.60
CA GLY A 30 -12.75 -8.60 -2.93
C GLY A 30 -11.83 -8.70 -4.14
N ASP A 31 -12.16 -9.62 -5.03
CA ASP A 31 -11.37 -9.81 -6.24
C ASP A 31 -11.95 -9.06 -7.44
N TYR A 32 -12.85 -8.11 -7.18
CA TYR A 32 -13.59 -7.43 -8.24
C TYR A 32 -13.39 -5.93 -8.27
N GLY A 33 -12.34 -5.43 -7.62
CA GLY A 33 -12.12 -4.00 -7.49
C GLY A 33 -11.38 -3.35 -8.64
N ARG A 34 -11.22 -4.05 -9.76
CA ARG A 34 -10.42 -3.53 -10.86
C ARG A 34 -11.00 -2.29 -11.54
N GLN A 35 -12.25 -1.94 -11.22
CA GLN A 35 -12.84 -0.73 -11.75
C GLN A 35 -12.30 0.52 -11.11
N LYS A 36 -11.71 0.40 -9.93
CA LYS A 36 -11.08 1.52 -9.26
C LYS A 36 -9.63 1.56 -9.66
N ARG A 37 -9.19 2.66 -10.25
CA ARG A 37 -7.79 2.74 -10.68
C ARG A 37 -6.85 2.90 -9.52
N GLN A 38 -7.24 3.70 -8.53
CA GLN A 38 -6.36 4.05 -7.44
C GLN A 38 -7.18 4.46 -6.24
N THR A 39 -6.74 4.07 -5.07
CA THR A 39 -7.35 4.47 -3.81
C THR A 39 -6.22 4.81 -2.84
N ASN A 40 -6.38 5.89 -2.09
CA ASN A 40 -5.42 6.26 -1.08
C ASN A 40 -6.00 5.97 0.29
N TYR A 41 -5.19 5.37 1.14
CA TYR A 41 -5.55 5.10 2.53
C TYR A 41 -4.60 5.83 3.44
N THR A 42 -5.09 6.26 4.58
CA THR A 42 -4.25 6.77 5.65
C THR A 42 -4.22 5.71 6.75
N VAL A 43 -3.04 5.19 7.03
CA VAL A 43 -2.85 4.14 8.02
C VAL A 43 -1.94 4.68 9.11
N GLU A 44 -2.33 4.45 10.36
CA GLU A 44 -1.49 4.86 11.47
C GLU A 44 -0.66 3.68 11.93
N VAL A 45 0.66 3.87 11.93
CA VAL A 45 1.62 2.85 12.36
C VAL A 45 2.57 3.49 13.34
N ASP A 46 2.61 2.96 14.55
CA ASP A 46 3.50 3.48 15.61
C ASP A 46 3.34 4.99 15.80
N GLY A 47 2.09 5.47 15.78
CA GLY A 47 1.80 6.88 15.99
C GLY A 47 2.05 7.76 14.78
N MET A 48 2.48 7.19 13.67
CA MET A 48 2.80 7.93 12.45
C MET A 48 1.71 7.67 11.41
N LYS A 49 1.21 8.73 10.78
CA LYS A 49 0.24 8.58 9.70
C LYS A 49 0.98 8.37 8.40
N VAL A 50 0.65 7.28 7.73
CA VAL A 50 1.29 6.91 6.48
C VAL A 50 0.21 6.83 5.42
N THR A 51 0.41 7.50 4.30
CA THR A 51 -0.50 7.40 3.17
C THR A 51 -0.09 6.23 2.31
N VAL A 52 -1.04 5.36 2.00
CA VAL A 52 -0.78 4.20 1.14
C VAL A 52 -1.60 4.35 -0.13
N GLU A 53 -0.92 4.33 -1.25
CA GLU A 53 -1.55 4.32 -2.56
C GLU A 53 -1.76 2.88 -2.98
N VAL A 54 -2.99 2.50 -3.27
CA VAL A 54 -3.30 1.17 -3.80
C VAL A 54 -3.77 1.33 -5.23
N VAL A 55 -3.02 0.74 -6.15
CA VAL A 55 -3.35 0.78 -7.58
C VAL A 55 -3.92 -0.58 -7.97
N ASN A 56 -5.05 -0.56 -8.64
CA ASN A 56 -5.71 -1.79 -9.08
C ASN A 56 -5.23 -2.14 -10.48
N ARG A 57 -4.78 -3.36 -10.61
CA ARG A 57 -4.42 -3.93 -11.90
C ARG A 57 -5.36 -5.08 -12.21
N ALA A 58 -5.20 -5.68 -13.37
CA ALA A 58 -6.13 -6.73 -13.81
C ALA A 58 -6.19 -7.90 -12.82
N THR A 59 -5.05 -8.28 -12.24
CA THR A 59 -4.98 -9.45 -11.37
C THR A 59 -4.32 -9.16 -10.03
N SER A 60 -4.10 -7.88 -9.70
CA SER A 60 -3.41 -7.56 -8.45
C SER A 60 -3.81 -6.19 -7.93
N TYR A 61 -3.67 -6.02 -6.63
CA TYR A 61 -3.69 -4.72 -5.97
C TYR A 61 -2.26 -4.43 -5.53
N VAL A 62 -1.75 -3.27 -5.92
CA VAL A 62 -0.36 -2.91 -5.66
C VAL A 62 -0.34 -1.71 -4.71
N ALA A 63 0.22 -1.90 -3.52
CA ALA A 63 0.27 -0.86 -2.49
C ALA A 63 1.67 -0.29 -2.39
N THR A 64 1.76 1.03 -2.29
CA THR A 64 3.00 1.75 -2.05
C THR A 64 2.76 2.75 -0.94
N ALA A 65 3.58 2.71 0.10
CA ALA A 65 3.48 3.66 1.19
C ALA A 65 4.21 4.94 0.84
N MET A 66 3.69 6.05 1.34
CA MET A 66 4.27 7.36 1.11
C MET A 66 4.37 8.11 2.42
N ILE A 67 5.47 8.81 2.62
CA ILE A 67 5.61 9.75 3.71
C ILE A 67 5.75 11.13 3.07
N GLY A 68 4.77 11.98 3.33
CA GLY A 68 4.68 13.23 2.61
C GLY A 68 4.47 12.95 1.13
N VAL A 69 5.37 13.46 0.28
CA VAL A 69 5.28 13.21 -1.14
C VAL A 69 6.23 12.11 -1.61
N ARG A 70 6.93 11.45 -0.68
CA ARG A 70 7.94 10.45 -1.04
C ARG A 70 7.34 9.07 -0.97
N LYS A 71 7.55 8.27 -2.01
CA LYS A 71 7.11 6.88 -2.02
C LYS A 71 8.18 6.01 -1.39
N LEU A 72 7.75 5.13 -0.50
CA LEU A 72 8.64 4.18 0.16
C LEU A 72 8.61 2.89 -0.63
N ARG A 73 9.34 2.86 -1.72
CA ARG A 73 9.45 1.64 -2.51
C ARG A 73 10.55 0.77 -1.93
N ASN A 74 10.80 -0.36 -2.56
CA ASN A 74 11.87 -1.26 -2.16
C ASN A 74 13.22 -0.70 -2.60
N LEU A 75 13.54 0.49 -2.10
CA LEU A 75 14.80 1.13 -2.36
C LEU A 75 15.67 1.02 -1.13
N PRO A 76 16.97 1.10 -1.27
CA PRO A 76 17.83 1.18 -0.12
C PRO A 76 17.42 2.35 0.71
N ALA A 77 17.53 2.17 1.92
CA ALA A 77 17.11 3.10 2.81
C ALA A 77 17.69 4.38 2.55
N GLN A 78 17.34 5.04 2.31
CA GLN A 78 17.75 5.98 2.19
C GLN A 78 17.96 6.54 3.18
N ALA A 79 18.21 6.23 3.52
CA ALA A 79 18.37 6.59 4.31
C ALA A 79 18.17 7.63 4.66
N HIS A 80 18.06 7.96 4.72
CA HIS A 80 17.87 8.93 5.16
C HIS A 80 17.25 9.19 5.33
#